data_8e2c56135330988d9e4be025fab7f3b1
#
_entry.id   8e2c56135330988d9e4be025fab7f3b1
#
_cell.length_a   1.000
_cell.length_b   1.000
_cell.length_c   1.000
_cell.angle_alpha   90.00
_cell.angle_beta   90.00
_cell.angle_gamma   90.00
#
_symmetry.space_group_name_H-M   'P 1'
#
loop_
_entity.id
_entity.type
_entity.pdbx_description
1 polymer ?
#
loop_
_entity_poly.entity_id
_entity_poly.type
_entity_poly.pdbx_seq_one_letter_code
_entity_poly.pdbx_strand_id
1 'polypeptide(L)'
;MKRDSWFKGGLLAAVLAVGVVVWHERDDSGLQQLALNDGTPALRIGAHAAPQHVLILVTEQQRLDPATLERLAASGPVELVQVPLSGSCVVQQRQRTEAEGLLGGAPTLVAGLGPAAVSAWRWLAEQKDDSAQALSVGFDLEHPDCAEPLPQTAPHGHWIGAWNDNPGDANALFLRGQSNAEPRISAYGTALTTVLESELARLLSGQANPMPVIEHPAATPSDTLTLFYSGDGGWRDLDRASAEHMAKVGYPVVGIDTLRYYWQHKSAQQSANDLSRLMQHYREAWHIKRFVLAGYSFGADVLPAIYNRLPGSDREQVDALLLLAFARSGSFVIEVRGWLGKQGEEAATGPEMRQLPAAKVFCVYGSEEAADSGCTQPDAVGERLQLSGGHHFDGDYDALAEKLLAAIRARQPGS
;
A
#
# COMPACT_ATOMS: atom_id res chain seq x y z
N MET A 1 -17.66 79.86 39.62
CA MET A 1 -17.89 79.03 38.48
C MET A 1 -16.55 78.82 37.78
N LYS A 2 -15.79 77.76 38.16
CA LYS A 2 -14.54 77.36 37.53
C LYS A 2 -14.56 75.82 37.38
N ARG A 3 -14.30 75.41 36.18
CA ARG A 3 -14.17 73.98 35.81
C ARG A 3 -12.68 73.64 35.82
N ASP A 4 -12.28 72.71 36.69
CA ASP A 4 -10.93 72.15 36.71
C ASP A 4 -10.93 70.86 35.91
N SER A 5 -10.06 70.76 34.92
CA SER A 5 -9.79 69.58 34.09
C SER A 5 -8.63 68.79 34.73
N TRP A 6 -8.85 67.49 34.96
CA TRP A 6 -7.78 66.56 35.37
C TRP A 6 -7.34 65.73 34.15
N PHE A 7 -6.07 65.92 33.79
CA PHE A 7 -5.38 65.01 32.87
C PHE A 7 -5.02 63.71 33.60
N LYS A 8 -5.49 62.57 33.06
CA LYS A 8 -4.92 61.26 33.39
C LYS A 8 -4.16 60.76 32.20
N GLY A 9 -2.83 60.65 32.36
CA GLY A 9 -1.94 60.03 31.38
C GLY A 9 -2.18 58.53 31.30
N GLY A 10 -2.55 58.05 30.12
CA GLY A 10 -2.58 56.66 29.79
C GLY A 10 -1.28 56.25 29.07
N LEU A 11 -0.56 55.28 29.64
CA LEU A 11 0.55 54.62 28.96
C LEU A 11 -0.02 53.83 27.76
N LEU A 12 0.37 54.22 26.54
CA LEU A 12 0.18 53.39 25.37
C LEU A 12 1.29 52.34 25.32
N ALA A 13 0.93 51.09 25.60
CA ALA A 13 1.77 49.95 25.26
C ALA A 13 1.70 49.71 23.73
N ALA A 14 2.78 50.02 23.04
CA ALA A 14 2.91 49.69 21.62
C ALA A 14 3.15 48.20 21.48
N VAL A 15 2.13 47.47 21.04
CA VAL A 15 2.29 46.08 20.56
C VAL A 15 2.89 46.19 19.16
N LEU A 16 4.16 45.87 19.02
CA LEU A 16 4.81 45.65 17.73
C LEU A 16 4.21 44.37 17.09
N ALA A 17 3.21 44.55 16.24
CA ALA A 17 2.78 43.52 15.31
C ALA A 17 3.89 43.39 14.25
N VAL A 18 4.65 42.32 14.32
CA VAL A 18 5.56 41.90 13.23
C VAL A 18 4.68 41.52 12.04
N GLY A 19 4.57 42.46 11.10
CA GLY A 19 3.84 42.22 9.85
C GLY A 19 4.62 41.23 8.99
N VAL A 20 4.08 40.06 8.78
CA VAL A 20 4.52 39.14 7.73
C VAL A 20 4.18 39.84 6.39
N VAL A 21 5.20 40.21 5.62
CA VAL A 21 5.01 40.71 4.26
C VAL A 21 4.71 39.53 3.36
N VAL A 22 3.43 39.27 3.14
CA VAL A 22 2.96 38.26 2.18
C VAL A 22 2.93 38.89 0.79
N TRP A 23 3.86 38.47 -0.05
CA TRP A 23 3.77 38.75 -1.49
C TRP A 23 2.69 37.82 -2.08
N HIS A 24 1.54 38.39 -2.43
CA HIS A 24 0.47 37.68 -3.13
C HIS A 24 0.71 37.74 -4.64
N GLU A 25 1.29 36.72 -5.22
CA GLU A 25 0.93 36.33 -6.58
C GLU A 25 -0.21 35.33 -6.48
N ARG A 26 -1.44 35.76 -6.72
CA ARG A 26 -2.57 34.88 -6.97
C ARG A 26 -2.49 34.46 -8.43
N ASP A 27 -2.16 33.20 -8.67
CA ASP A 27 -2.56 32.61 -9.92
C ASP A 27 -4.02 32.10 -9.79
N ASP A 28 -4.65 31.80 -10.91
CA ASP A 28 -6.06 31.37 -10.97
C ASP A 28 -6.29 29.99 -10.33
N SER A 29 -5.22 29.26 -9.92
CA SER A 29 -5.25 27.93 -9.32
C SER A 29 -5.52 27.92 -7.81
N GLY A 30 -5.42 29.07 -7.17
CA GLY A 30 -5.51 29.19 -5.71
C GLY A 30 -4.23 28.78 -4.98
N LEU A 31 -3.16 28.42 -5.69
CA LEU A 31 -1.84 28.16 -5.15
C LEU A 31 -1.23 29.46 -4.58
N GLN A 32 -0.70 29.35 -3.36
CA GLN A 32 -0.02 30.47 -2.68
C GLN A 32 1.43 30.10 -2.42
N GLN A 33 2.33 31.01 -2.80
CA GLN A 33 3.74 30.92 -2.43
C GLN A 33 3.95 31.66 -1.10
N LEU A 34 4.48 30.96 -0.13
CA LEU A 34 4.73 31.45 1.22
C LEU A 34 6.20 31.19 1.57
N ALA A 35 6.66 31.76 2.67
CA ALA A 35 7.99 31.48 3.20
C ALA A 35 7.91 31.32 4.72
N LEU A 36 8.70 30.40 5.26
CA LEU A 36 8.95 30.29 6.69
C LEU A 36 9.84 31.43 7.17
N ASN A 37 10.00 31.59 8.49
CA ASN A 37 10.77 32.67 9.09
C ASN A 37 12.26 32.67 8.69
N ASP A 38 12.81 31.50 8.34
CA ASP A 38 14.18 31.35 7.86
C ASP A 38 14.34 31.56 6.34
N GLY A 39 13.25 31.93 5.65
CA GLY A 39 13.21 32.12 4.20
C GLY A 39 12.94 30.83 3.40
N THR A 40 12.77 29.68 4.04
CA THR A 40 12.43 28.42 3.37
C THR A 40 11.10 28.57 2.62
N PRO A 41 11.04 28.28 1.30
CA PRO A 41 9.82 28.45 0.51
C PRO A 41 8.79 27.36 0.89
N ALA A 42 7.53 27.78 0.97
CA ALA A 42 6.41 26.87 1.17
C ALA A 42 5.34 27.11 0.10
N LEU A 43 4.65 26.03 -0.31
CA LEU A 43 3.51 26.11 -1.22
C LEU A 43 2.25 25.70 -0.46
N ARG A 44 1.21 26.50 -0.56
CA ARG A 44 -0.10 26.23 0.03
C ARG A 44 -1.18 26.26 -1.03
N ILE A 45 -2.10 25.28 -1.00
CA ILE A 45 -3.25 25.19 -1.89
C ILE A 45 -4.46 24.65 -1.16
N GLY A 46 -5.65 25.05 -1.58
CA GLY A 46 -6.92 24.60 -1.01
C GLY A 46 -7.56 25.59 -0.06
N ALA A 47 -8.73 25.24 0.48
CA ALA A 47 -9.50 26.10 1.35
C ALA A 47 -9.01 26.03 2.80
N HIS A 48 -8.68 27.17 3.40
CA HIS A 48 -8.20 27.27 4.78
C HIS A 48 -9.16 26.69 5.83
N ALA A 49 -10.45 26.64 5.52
CA ALA A 49 -11.49 26.05 6.36
C ALA A 49 -11.82 24.59 5.98
N ALA A 50 -10.97 23.93 5.20
CA ALA A 50 -11.18 22.52 4.84
C ALA A 50 -11.11 21.62 6.08
N PRO A 51 -11.86 20.51 6.11
CA PRO A 51 -11.82 19.56 7.24
C PRO A 51 -10.55 18.72 7.28
N GLN A 52 -9.79 18.64 6.17
CA GLN A 52 -8.53 17.90 6.09
C GLN A 52 -7.37 18.86 5.87
N HIS A 53 -6.39 18.82 6.76
CA HIS A 53 -5.16 19.60 6.69
C HIS A 53 -3.97 18.66 6.49
N VAL A 54 -3.28 18.82 5.37
CA VAL A 54 -2.18 17.93 4.98
C VAL A 54 -0.88 18.71 4.90
N LEU A 55 0.13 18.25 5.62
CA LEU A 55 1.49 18.77 5.55
C LEU A 55 2.36 17.79 4.75
N ILE A 56 3.01 18.26 3.71
CA ILE A 56 3.90 17.48 2.84
C ILE A 56 5.33 17.94 3.07
N LEU A 57 6.15 17.04 3.63
CA LEU A 57 7.55 17.26 3.95
C LEU A 57 8.43 16.58 2.89
N VAL A 58 9.28 17.35 2.22
CA VAL A 58 10.12 16.87 1.11
C VAL A 58 11.55 17.40 1.27
N THR A 59 12.46 17.00 0.39
CA THR A 59 13.69 17.75 0.14
C THR A 59 13.49 18.72 -1.02
N GLU A 60 14.37 19.70 -1.19
CA GLU A 60 14.27 20.65 -2.32
C GLU A 60 14.23 19.95 -3.68
N GLN A 61 15.00 18.85 -3.83
CA GLN A 61 15.07 18.06 -5.07
C GLN A 61 13.83 17.19 -5.32
N GLN A 62 13.05 16.91 -4.29
CA GLN A 62 11.89 16.01 -4.35
C GLN A 62 10.55 16.75 -4.23
N ARG A 63 10.54 18.06 -4.42
CA ARG A 63 9.29 18.85 -4.40
C ARG A 63 8.34 18.33 -5.46
N LEU A 64 7.08 18.20 -5.08
CA LEU A 64 6.00 18.01 -6.04
C LEU A 64 5.77 19.34 -6.79
N ASP A 65 5.51 19.23 -8.06
CA ASP A 65 5.20 20.39 -8.89
C ASP A 65 3.80 20.96 -8.58
N PRO A 66 3.53 22.24 -8.94
CA PRO A 66 2.25 22.88 -8.71
C PRO A 66 1.05 22.11 -9.25
N ALA A 67 1.15 21.56 -10.47
CA ALA A 67 0.04 20.83 -11.09
C ALA A 67 -0.30 19.53 -10.32
N THR A 68 0.69 18.86 -9.74
CA THR A 68 0.49 17.71 -8.85
C THR A 68 -0.24 18.12 -7.56
N LEU A 69 0.16 19.24 -6.94
CA LEU A 69 -0.53 19.75 -5.75
C LEU A 69 -1.98 20.15 -6.05
N GLU A 70 -2.24 20.73 -7.22
CA GLU A 70 -3.60 21.06 -7.68
C GLU A 70 -4.46 19.80 -7.86
N ARG A 71 -3.92 18.75 -8.49
CA ARG A 71 -4.64 17.46 -8.62
C ARG A 71 -4.98 16.85 -7.27
N LEU A 72 -4.04 16.88 -6.33
CA LEU A 72 -4.27 16.38 -4.96
C LEU A 72 -5.32 17.22 -4.24
N ALA A 73 -5.27 18.55 -4.33
CA ALA A 73 -6.27 19.44 -3.74
C ALA A 73 -7.67 19.25 -4.33
N ALA A 74 -7.76 18.83 -5.60
CA ALA A 74 -9.03 18.52 -6.25
C ALA A 74 -9.63 17.17 -5.83
N SER A 75 -8.87 16.31 -5.13
CA SER A 75 -9.33 14.99 -4.70
C SER A 75 -10.32 15.01 -3.54
N GLY A 76 -10.50 16.17 -2.87
CA GLY A 76 -11.43 16.31 -1.75
C GLY A 76 -11.39 17.70 -1.11
N PRO A 77 -12.15 17.91 -0.03
CA PRO A 77 -12.13 19.17 0.73
C PRO A 77 -10.87 19.21 1.62
N VAL A 78 -9.73 19.54 1.04
CA VAL A 78 -8.41 19.49 1.67
C VAL A 78 -7.67 20.82 1.52
N GLU A 79 -6.87 21.16 2.53
CA GLU A 79 -5.81 22.16 2.45
C GLU A 79 -4.45 21.45 2.51
N LEU A 80 -3.57 21.76 1.56
CA LEU A 80 -2.23 21.20 1.48
C LEU A 80 -1.19 22.30 1.72
N VAL A 81 -0.17 21.99 2.52
CA VAL A 81 1.06 22.79 2.62
C VAL A 81 2.24 21.89 2.32
N GLN A 82 3.07 22.27 1.35
CA GLN A 82 4.33 21.60 1.05
C GLN A 82 5.50 22.47 1.48
N VAL A 83 6.47 21.86 2.18
CA VAL A 83 7.71 22.55 2.60
C VAL A 83 8.92 21.62 2.42
N PRO A 84 10.04 22.12 1.85
CA PRO A 84 11.29 21.42 1.82
C PRO A 84 11.99 21.56 3.18
N LEU A 85 12.34 20.43 3.81
CA LEU A 85 13.12 20.40 5.03
C LEU A 85 14.62 20.40 4.72
N SER A 86 15.42 21.05 5.56
CA SER A 86 16.87 21.08 5.42
C SER A 86 17.57 21.37 6.74
N GLY A 87 18.85 21.03 6.83
CA GLY A 87 19.68 21.33 7.99
C GLY A 87 19.60 20.30 9.11
N SER A 88 19.87 20.70 10.35
CA SER A 88 19.86 19.81 11.53
C SER A 88 18.43 19.45 11.95
N CYS A 89 18.29 18.39 12.78
CA CYS A 89 16.99 17.97 13.33
C CYS A 89 16.22 19.12 14.01
N VAL A 90 16.91 19.96 14.78
CA VAL A 90 16.30 21.14 15.43
C VAL A 90 15.77 22.14 14.39
N VAL A 91 16.51 22.35 13.29
CA VAL A 91 16.07 23.24 12.20
C VAL A 91 14.86 22.66 11.51
N GLN A 92 14.90 21.38 11.14
CA GLN A 92 13.79 20.68 10.48
C GLN A 92 12.54 20.63 11.35
N GLN A 93 12.67 20.37 12.64
CA GLN A 93 11.55 20.41 13.59
C GLN A 93 10.91 21.81 13.63
N ARG A 94 11.74 22.87 13.67
CA ARG A 94 11.23 24.24 13.61
C ARG A 94 10.52 24.54 12.29
N GLN A 95 11.13 24.17 11.15
CA GLN A 95 10.50 24.32 9.83
C GLN A 95 9.16 23.61 9.75
N ARG A 96 9.08 22.36 10.24
CA ARG A 96 7.81 21.61 10.34
C ARG A 96 6.78 22.36 11.16
N THR A 97 7.13 22.78 12.39
CA THR A 97 6.21 23.49 13.28
C THR A 97 5.72 24.82 12.69
N GLU A 98 6.60 25.57 12.01
CA GLU A 98 6.20 26.80 11.32
C GLU A 98 5.27 26.50 10.14
N ALA A 99 5.54 25.42 9.38
CA ALA A 99 4.69 24.97 8.28
C ALA A 99 3.31 24.49 8.75
N GLU A 100 3.21 23.82 9.90
CA GLU A 100 1.93 23.49 10.55
C GLU A 100 1.10 24.75 10.81
N GLY A 101 1.73 25.86 11.20
CA GLY A 101 1.09 27.15 11.41
C GLY A 101 0.58 27.84 10.14
N LEU A 102 0.95 27.37 8.94
CA LEU A 102 0.42 27.87 7.67
C LEU A 102 -0.92 27.22 7.30
N LEU A 103 -1.30 26.10 7.91
CA LEU A 103 -2.60 25.44 7.75
C LEU A 103 -3.68 26.13 8.56
N GLY A 104 -4.94 25.99 8.14
CA GLY A 104 -6.13 26.51 8.84
C GLY A 104 -6.48 25.77 10.14
N GLY A 105 -5.81 24.67 10.43
CA GLY A 105 -5.97 23.86 11.63
C GLY A 105 -4.81 22.90 11.83
N ALA A 106 -4.85 22.12 12.90
CA ALA A 106 -3.84 21.09 13.12
C ALA A 106 -3.81 20.09 11.96
N PRO A 107 -2.60 19.63 11.53
CA PRO A 107 -2.52 18.60 10.49
C PRO A 107 -3.29 17.34 10.88
N THR A 108 -4.12 16.84 9.96
CA THR A 108 -4.78 15.53 10.06
C THR A 108 -3.92 14.42 9.44
N LEU A 109 -3.07 14.82 8.48
CA LEU A 109 -2.12 13.94 7.80
C LEU A 109 -0.79 14.68 7.58
N VAL A 110 0.31 14.05 7.97
CA VAL A 110 1.67 14.49 7.63
C VAL A 110 2.32 13.45 6.73
N ALA A 111 2.73 13.86 5.53
CA ALA A 111 3.41 13.01 4.58
C ALA A 111 4.88 13.44 4.44
N GLY A 112 5.80 12.48 4.44
CA GLY A 112 7.23 12.70 4.23
C GLY A 112 7.77 11.85 3.09
N LEU A 113 8.69 12.41 2.29
CA LEU A 113 9.28 11.76 1.13
C LEU A 113 10.79 11.65 1.24
N GLY A 114 11.33 10.46 0.98
CA GLY A 114 12.76 10.18 1.03
C GLY A 114 13.36 10.47 2.40
N PRO A 115 14.44 11.29 2.51
CA PRO A 115 14.99 11.66 3.81
C PRO A 115 13.96 12.30 4.75
N ALA A 116 13.01 13.09 4.25
CA ALA A 116 11.96 13.70 5.05
C ALA A 116 10.85 12.72 5.51
N ALA A 117 10.85 11.47 5.04
CA ALA A 117 9.91 10.44 5.48
C ALA A 117 10.00 10.18 7.00
N VAL A 118 11.19 10.32 7.55
CA VAL A 118 11.48 10.18 8.98
C VAL A 118 10.81 11.28 9.81
N SER A 119 10.71 12.50 9.26
CA SER A 119 10.04 13.62 9.94
C SER A 119 8.53 13.40 10.10
N ALA A 120 7.88 12.70 9.17
CA ALA A 120 6.47 12.30 9.32
C ALA A 120 6.30 11.30 10.47
N TRP A 121 7.21 10.33 10.64
CA TRP A 121 7.21 9.43 11.78
C TRP A 121 7.44 10.17 13.12
N ARG A 122 8.41 11.10 13.17
CA ARG A 122 8.67 11.92 14.37
C ARG A 122 7.43 12.71 14.77
N TRP A 123 6.74 13.31 13.80
CA TRP A 123 5.49 14.03 14.04
C TRP A 123 4.42 13.10 14.63
N LEU A 124 4.23 11.91 14.09
CA LEU A 124 3.22 10.96 14.59
C LEU A 124 3.50 10.54 16.03
N ALA A 125 4.78 10.33 16.38
CA ALA A 125 5.18 9.95 17.72
C ALA A 125 4.89 11.03 18.80
N GLU A 126 4.69 12.28 18.38
CA GLU A 126 4.30 13.40 19.25
C GLU A 126 2.78 13.52 19.43
N GLN A 127 1.98 12.78 18.63
CA GLN A 127 0.52 12.91 18.65
C GLN A 127 -0.11 12.22 19.86
N LYS A 128 -1.31 12.72 20.20
CA LYS A 128 -2.18 12.17 21.27
C LYS A 128 -3.58 11.82 20.72
N ASP A 129 -3.79 12.03 19.44
CA ASP A 129 -5.04 11.80 18.73
C ASP A 129 -4.91 10.54 17.85
N ASP A 130 -5.79 9.58 18.08
CA ASP A 130 -5.83 8.33 17.31
C ASP A 130 -6.28 8.52 15.85
N SER A 131 -6.86 9.67 15.52
CA SER A 131 -7.22 10.02 14.13
C SER A 131 -6.04 10.59 13.31
N ALA A 132 -4.92 10.94 13.94
CA ALA A 132 -3.73 11.46 13.28
C ALA A 132 -3.14 10.41 12.32
N GLN A 133 -2.72 10.84 11.12
CA GLN A 133 -2.13 9.95 10.12
C GLN A 133 -0.75 10.42 9.70
N ALA A 134 0.19 9.49 9.55
CA ALA A 134 1.48 9.76 8.94
C ALA A 134 1.72 8.84 7.74
N LEU A 135 2.20 9.41 6.63
CA LEU A 135 2.64 8.71 5.44
C LEU A 135 4.14 8.93 5.26
N SER A 136 4.93 7.87 5.35
CA SER A 136 6.37 7.91 5.15
C SER A 136 6.74 7.17 3.86
N VAL A 137 7.08 7.90 2.79
CA VAL A 137 7.43 7.33 1.49
C VAL A 137 8.94 7.24 1.36
N GLY A 138 9.47 6.02 1.18
CA GLY A 138 10.91 5.77 1.16
C GLY A 138 11.56 5.93 2.53
N PHE A 139 10.85 5.57 3.60
CA PHE A 139 11.39 5.56 4.97
C PHE A 139 12.63 4.67 5.06
N ASP A 140 13.72 5.22 5.58
CA ASP A 140 15.00 4.54 5.69
C ASP A 140 15.69 4.87 7.02
N LEU A 141 15.92 3.83 7.83
CA LEU A 141 16.64 3.93 9.12
C LEU A 141 18.15 4.14 8.95
N GLU A 142 18.72 3.70 7.82
CA GLU A 142 20.15 3.82 7.56
C GLU A 142 20.52 5.22 7.08
N HIS A 143 19.56 5.92 6.43
CA HIS A 143 19.77 7.26 5.88
C HIS A 143 18.68 8.22 6.37
N PRO A 144 18.60 8.47 7.70
CA PRO A 144 17.62 9.41 8.24
C PRO A 144 17.95 10.84 7.77
N ASP A 145 16.92 11.70 7.81
CA ASP A 145 17.04 13.12 7.46
C ASP A 145 18.03 13.89 8.34
N CYS A 146 18.22 13.42 9.57
CA CYS A 146 19.11 14.02 10.55
C CYS A 146 19.58 12.99 11.61
N ALA A 147 20.61 13.34 12.38
CA ALA A 147 21.34 12.40 13.23
C ALA A 147 20.72 12.10 14.61
N GLU A 148 19.55 12.66 14.95
CA GLU A 148 18.91 12.40 16.23
C GLU A 148 18.23 11.04 16.26
N PRO A 149 18.29 10.30 17.40
CA PRO A 149 17.59 9.02 17.54
C PRO A 149 16.10 9.13 17.23
N LEU A 150 15.57 8.10 16.58
CA LEU A 150 14.14 8.04 16.30
C LEU A 150 13.33 7.61 17.53
N PRO A 151 12.12 8.16 17.73
CA PRO A 151 11.14 7.58 18.63
C PRO A 151 10.91 6.11 18.29
N GLN A 152 10.93 5.23 19.27
CA GLN A 152 10.77 3.78 19.06
C GLN A 152 9.32 3.38 18.86
N THR A 153 8.37 4.20 19.32
CA THR A 153 6.92 3.95 19.21
C THR A 153 6.17 5.25 18.97
N ALA A 154 5.02 5.13 18.30
CA ALA A 154 3.98 6.14 18.21
C ALA A 154 2.68 5.52 18.76
N PRO A 155 2.31 5.78 20.01
CA PRO A 155 1.19 5.08 20.64
C PRO A 155 -0.18 5.49 20.10
N HIS A 156 -0.27 6.61 19.40
CA HIS A 156 -1.48 7.17 18.83
C HIS A 156 -1.38 7.35 17.31
N GLY A 157 -2.53 7.46 16.66
CA GLY A 157 -2.64 7.67 15.24
C GLY A 157 -2.36 6.42 14.41
N HIS A 158 -2.20 6.61 13.08
CA HIS A 158 -1.95 5.53 12.13
C HIS A 158 -0.75 5.87 11.24
N TRP A 159 0.16 4.92 11.08
CA TRP A 159 1.35 5.07 10.27
C TRP A 159 1.31 4.24 8.99
N ILE A 160 1.59 4.88 7.86
CA ILE A 160 1.71 4.23 6.55
C ILE A 160 3.16 4.36 6.08
N GLY A 161 3.87 3.25 6.01
CA GLY A 161 5.18 3.17 5.38
C GLY A 161 5.04 2.75 3.92
N ALA A 162 5.49 3.58 2.97
CA ALA A 162 5.35 3.32 1.55
C ALA A 162 6.71 3.25 0.84
N TRP A 163 6.90 2.25 -0.05
CA TRP A 163 8.13 2.03 -0.80
C TRP A 163 7.83 1.67 -2.26
N ASN A 164 8.84 1.79 -3.12
CA ASN A 164 8.81 1.37 -4.52
C ASN A 164 9.62 0.07 -4.76
N ASP A 165 10.00 -0.60 -3.71
CA ASP A 165 10.59 -1.93 -3.63
C ASP A 165 10.37 -2.47 -2.21
N ASN A 166 10.76 -3.72 -1.95
CA ASN A 166 10.71 -4.26 -0.60
C ASN A 166 11.61 -3.44 0.33
N PRO A 167 11.11 -2.97 1.48
CA PRO A 167 11.96 -2.27 2.44
C PRO A 167 13.04 -3.22 2.98
N GLY A 168 14.23 -2.70 3.26
CA GLY A 168 15.28 -3.45 3.94
C GLY A 168 14.79 -4.02 5.29
N ASP A 169 15.39 -5.13 5.75
CA ASP A 169 14.97 -5.87 6.95
C ASP A 169 14.78 -4.96 8.18
N ALA A 170 15.69 -4.00 8.39
CA ALA A 170 15.60 -3.06 9.51
C ALA A 170 14.35 -2.19 9.44
N ASN A 171 14.02 -1.66 8.25
CA ASN A 171 12.84 -0.83 8.01
C ASN A 171 11.55 -1.63 8.18
N ALA A 172 11.54 -2.84 7.62
CA ALA A 172 10.40 -3.76 7.71
C ALA A 172 10.13 -4.19 9.17
N LEU A 173 11.17 -4.54 9.93
CA LEU A 173 11.04 -4.91 11.34
C LEU A 173 10.61 -3.74 12.22
N PHE A 174 11.13 -2.54 11.95
CA PHE A 174 10.72 -1.33 12.68
C PHE A 174 9.23 -1.04 12.47
N LEU A 175 8.75 -1.06 11.22
CA LEU A 175 7.34 -0.84 10.91
C LEU A 175 6.45 -1.95 11.52
N ARG A 176 6.86 -3.21 11.45
CA ARG A 176 6.12 -4.33 12.03
C ARG A 176 6.02 -4.26 13.55
N GLY A 177 7.00 -3.65 14.21
CA GLY A 177 6.97 -3.38 15.66
C GLY A 177 5.89 -2.39 16.09
N GLN A 178 5.26 -1.67 15.14
CA GLN A 178 4.21 -0.70 15.43
C GLN A 178 2.83 -1.34 15.22
N SER A 179 2.00 -1.37 16.26
CA SER A 179 0.66 -1.99 16.20
C SER A 179 -0.34 -1.24 15.30
N ASN A 180 -0.05 0.02 15.00
CA ASN A 180 -0.89 0.96 14.23
C ASN A 180 -0.29 1.31 12.87
N ALA A 181 0.59 0.45 12.32
CA ALA A 181 1.26 0.70 11.07
C ALA A 181 0.86 -0.28 9.96
N GLU A 182 0.89 0.18 8.72
CA GLU A 182 0.72 -0.65 7.52
C GLU A 182 1.75 -0.33 6.43
N PRO A 183 2.24 -1.34 5.70
CA PRO A 183 3.09 -1.12 4.53
C PRO A 183 2.27 -0.82 3.29
N ARG A 184 2.89 -0.05 2.37
CA ARG A 184 2.47 0.12 0.99
C ARG A 184 3.69 -0.09 0.09
N ILE A 185 3.62 -1.06 -0.80
CA ILE A 185 4.72 -1.35 -1.71
C ILE A 185 4.20 -1.19 -3.14
N SER A 186 4.76 -0.23 -3.84
CA SER A 186 4.46 0.03 -5.25
C SER A 186 5.35 -0.83 -6.14
N ALA A 187 5.00 -0.91 -7.44
CA ALA A 187 5.80 -1.65 -8.40
C ALA A 187 7.25 -1.14 -8.42
N TYR A 188 8.18 -2.07 -8.55
CA TYR A 188 9.62 -1.78 -8.65
C TYR A 188 9.90 -0.74 -9.75
N GLY A 189 10.75 0.23 -9.43
CA GLY A 189 11.11 1.30 -10.36
C GLY A 189 10.12 2.46 -10.44
N THR A 190 8.99 2.42 -9.73
CA THR A 190 8.10 3.59 -9.61
C THR A 190 8.84 4.72 -8.88
N ALA A 191 8.81 5.95 -9.42
CA ALA A 191 9.42 7.08 -8.74
C ALA A 191 8.73 7.32 -7.37
N LEU A 192 9.50 7.60 -6.32
CA LEU A 192 8.95 7.83 -4.98
C LEU A 192 7.98 9.01 -4.93
N THR A 193 8.15 10.03 -5.78
CA THR A 193 7.18 11.13 -5.94
C THR A 193 5.84 10.64 -6.46
N THR A 194 5.83 9.68 -7.41
CA THR A 194 4.61 9.03 -7.90
C THR A 194 3.96 8.17 -6.82
N VAL A 195 4.76 7.47 -5.99
CA VAL A 195 4.25 6.73 -4.83
C VAL A 195 3.57 7.69 -3.86
N LEU A 196 4.21 8.82 -3.53
CA LEU A 196 3.63 9.84 -2.65
C LEU A 196 2.31 10.37 -3.21
N GLU A 197 2.27 10.75 -4.50
CA GLU A 197 1.06 11.27 -5.16
C GLU A 197 -0.09 10.24 -5.09
N SER A 198 0.17 8.99 -5.45
CA SER A 198 -0.86 7.94 -5.48
C SER A 198 -1.40 7.62 -4.08
N GLU A 199 -0.53 7.53 -3.07
CA GLU A 199 -0.97 7.26 -1.70
C GLU A 199 -1.71 8.45 -1.07
N LEU A 200 -1.29 9.69 -1.35
CA LEU A 200 -2.03 10.88 -0.94
C LEU A 200 -3.42 10.93 -1.60
N ALA A 201 -3.51 10.74 -2.92
CA ALA A 201 -4.79 10.71 -3.63
C ALA A 201 -5.75 9.65 -3.05
N ARG A 202 -5.24 8.46 -2.74
CA ARG A 202 -5.99 7.37 -2.09
C ARG A 202 -6.51 7.78 -0.71
N LEU A 203 -5.65 8.35 0.13
CA LEU A 203 -6.02 8.78 1.50
C LEU A 203 -7.06 9.91 1.47
N LEU A 204 -6.89 10.88 0.57
CA LEU A 204 -7.77 12.04 0.45
C LEU A 204 -9.14 11.68 -0.12
N SER A 205 -9.22 10.69 -1.01
CA SER A 205 -10.50 10.22 -1.58
C SER A 205 -11.30 9.33 -0.63
N GLY A 206 -10.74 8.93 0.52
CA GLY A 206 -11.39 8.04 1.48
C GLY A 206 -11.63 6.62 0.94
N GLN A 207 -10.97 6.24 -0.14
CA GLN A 207 -11.08 4.90 -0.72
C GLN A 207 -10.38 3.87 0.17
N ALA A 208 -11.15 3.19 0.99
CA ALA A 208 -10.70 1.99 1.67
C ALA A 208 -10.79 0.82 0.70
N ASN A 209 -9.68 0.42 0.09
CA ASN A 209 -9.62 -0.87 -0.58
C ASN A 209 -9.20 -1.94 0.44
N PRO A 210 -10.08 -2.88 0.81
CA PRO A 210 -9.78 -3.89 1.83
C PRO A 210 -8.67 -4.85 1.41
N MET A 211 -8.45 -5.03 0.10
CA MET A 211 -7.37 -5.86 -0.46
C MET A 211 -6.48 -5.03 -1.41
N PRO A 212 -5.15 -5.12 -1.28
CA PRO A 212 -4.23 -4.48 -2.20
C PRO A 212 -4.22 -5.25 -3.53
N VAL A 213 -4.81 -4.69 -4.57
CA VAL A 213 -4.95 -5.32 -5.88
C VAL A 213 -4.23 -4.54 -6.97
N ILE A 214 -3.82 -5.26 -8.01
CA ILE A 214 -3.27 -4.75 -9.25
C ILE A 214 -4.10 -5.31 -10.40
N GLU A 215 -4.71 -4.44 -11.19
CA GLU A 215 -5.60 -4.84 -12.27
C GLU A 215 -4.84 -4.96 -13.60
N HIS A 216 -5.03 -6.09 -14.29
CA HIS A 216 -4.60 -6.33 -15.65
C HIS A 216 -5.83 -6.63 -16.51
N PRO A 217 -6.55 -5.59 -16.98
CA PRO A 217 -7.73 -5.78 -17.80
C PRO A 217 -7.35 -6.37 -19.18
N ALA A 218 -8.19 -7.24 -19.71
CA ALA A 218 -8.04 -7.70 -21.07
C ALA A 218 -8.60 -6.68 -22.07
N ALA A 219 -8.04 -6.65 -23.29
CA ALA A 219 -8.52 -5.76 -24.34
C ALA A 219 -9.95 -6.10 -24.82
N THR A 220 -10.37 -7.35 -24.68
CA THR A 220 -11.71 -7.83 -25.01
C THR A 220 -12.47 -8.17 -23.73
N PRO A 221 -13.78 -7.87 -23.64
CA PRO A 221 -14.58 -8.27 -22.49
C PRO A 221 -14.54 -9.78 -22.27
N SER A 222 -14.37 -10.18 -21.01
CA SER A 222 -14.43 -11.56 -20.56
C SER A 222 -15.41 -11.67 -19.40
N ASP A 223 -16.15 -12.75 -19.31
CA ASP A 223 -17.01 -13.04 -18.16
C ASP A 223 -16.30 -13.88 -17.08
N THR A 224 -15.04 -14.22 -17.34
CA THR A 224 -14.16 -14.97 -16.42
C THR A 224 -12.98 -14.10 -16.01
N LEU A 225 -12.70 -14.03 -14.70
CA LEU A 225 -11.61 -13.27 -14.09
C LEU A 225 -10.71 -14.19 -13.28
N THR A 226 -9.40 -14.04 -13.44
CA THR A 226 -8.43 -14.68 -12.54
C THR A 226 -8.09 -13.74 -11.38
N LEU A 227 -8.31 -14.20 -10.14
CA LEU A 227 -7.82 -13.58 -8.91
C LEU A 227 -6.54 -14.30 -8.48
N PHE A 228 -5.41 -13.62 -8.57
CA PHE A 228 -4.09 -14.23 -8.44
C PHE A 228 -3.36 -13.70 -7.20
N TYR A 229 -3.20 -14.55 -6.18
CA TYR A 229 -2.42 -14.27 -4.97
C TYR A 229 -0.93 -14.41 -5.27
N SER A 230 -0.16 -13.36 -5.08
CA SER A 230 1.30 -13.36 -5.31
C SER A 230 2.07 -14.23 -4.31
N GLY A 231 3.38 -14.38 -4.51
CA GLY A 231 4.30 -14.88 -3.50
C GLY A 231 4.51 -13.87 -2.35
N ASP A 232 5.28 -14.26 -1.35
CA ASP A 232 5.63 -13.45 -0.16
C ASP A 232 6.45 -12.20 -0.49
N GLY A 233 7.11 -12.16 -1.65
CA GLY A 233 7.80 -11.01 -2.19
C GLY A 233 6.90 -9.90 -2.76
N GLY A 234 5.57 -10.07 -2.73
CA GLY A 234 4.59 -9.14 -3.34
C GLY A 234 4.41 -9.35 -4.84
N TRP A 235 3.70 -8.43 -5.49
CA TRP A 235 3.34 -8.52 -6.90
C TRP A 235 4.50 -8.18 -7.83
N ARG A 236 5.24 -9.19 -8.28
CA ARG A 236 6.41 -9.02 -9.14
C ARG A 236 6.78 -10.31 -9.89
N ASP A 237 7.83 -10.25 -10.72
CA ASP A 237 8.42 -11.40 -11.44
C ASP A 237 7.37 -12.32 -12.07
N LEU A 238 7.24 -13.55 -11.57
CA LEU A 238 6.34 -14.59 -12.07
C LEU A 238 4.88 -14.14 -12.10
N ASP A 239 4.40 -13.57 -11.00
CA ASP A 239 3.00 -13.17 -10.86
C ASP A 239 2.63 -12.13 -11.90
N ARG A 240 3.46 -11.07 -11.99
CA ARG A 240 3.26 -9.97 -12.92
C ARG A 240 3.40 -10.41 -14.37
N ALA A 241 4.46 -11.15 -14.73
CA ALA A 241 4.70 -11.56 -16.10
C ALA A 241 3.59 -12.51 -16.60
N SER A 242 3.18 -13.49 -15.76
CA SER A 242 2.08 -14.38 -16.10
C SER A 242 0.76 -13.64 -16.28
N ALA A 243 0.45 -12.68 -15.40
CA ALA A 243 -0.77 -11.88 -15.49
C ALA A 243 -0.80 -11.00 -16.75
N GLU A 244 0.31 -10.32 -17.06
CA GLU A 244 0.45 -9.51 -18.28
C GLU A 244 0.25 -10.36 -19.53
N HIS A 245 0.84 -11.56 -19.59
CA HIS A 245 0.67 -12.49 -20.71
C HIS A 245 -0.79 -12.93 -20.86
N MET A 246 -1.43 -13.37 -19.75
CA MET A 246 -2.84 -13.80 -19.73
C MET A 246 -3.78 -12.69 -20.19
N ALA A 247 -3.61 -11.47 -19.67
CA ALA A 247 -4.43 -10.32 -20.04
C ALA A 247 -4.29 -9.97 -21.53
N LYS A 248 -3.07 -10.02 -22.06
CA LYS A 248 -2.77 -9.78 -23.49
C LYS A 248 -3.51 -10.73 -24.42
N VAL A 249 -3.73 -11.98 -24.00
CA VAL A 249 -4.46 -12.99 -24.81
C VAL A 249 -5.93 -13.10 -24.45
N GLY A 250 -6.50 -12.13 -23.72
CA GLY A 250 -7.93 -12.00 -23.47
C GLY A 250 -8.43 -12.57 -22.16
N TYR A 251 -7.54 -12.96 -21.23
CA TYR A 251 -7.90 -13.44 -19.89
C TYR A 251 -7.52 -12.37 -18.84
N PRO A 252 -8.48 -11.56 -18.35
CA PRO A 252 -8.20 -10.55 -17.35
C PRO A 252 -7.71 -11.16 -16.05
N VAL A 253 -6.77 -10.47 -15.39
CA VAL A 253 -6.19 -10.87 -14.12
C VAL A 253 -6.26 -9.72 -13.13
N VAL A 254 -6.62 -10.01 -11.91
CA VAL A 254 -6.46 -9.12 -10.76
C VAL A 254 -5.49 -9.78 -9.79
N GLY A 255 -4.30 -9.19 -9.69
CA GLY A 255 -3.28 -9.60 -8.75
C GLY A 255 -3.61 -9.13 -7.33
N ILE A 256 -3.43 -10.00 -6.37
CA ILE A 256 -3.55 -9.68 -4.93
C ILE A 256 -2.12 -9.70 -4.37
N ASP A 257 -1.66 -8.54 -3.93
CA ASP A 257 -0.34 -8.39 -3.32
C ASP A 257 -0.34 -8.96 -1.91
N THR A 258 0.15 -10.17 -1.76
CA THR A 258 0.15 -10.90 -0.48
C THR A 258 1.08 -10.28 0.54
N LEU A 259 2.21 -9.70 0.13
CA LEU A 259 3.12 -9.00 1.03
C LEU A 259 2.41 -7.86 1.76
N ARG A 260 1.64 -7.07 1.04
CA ARG A 260 0.85 -5.97 1.62
C ARG A 260 -0.34 -6.49 2.42
N TYR A 261 -1.03 -7.51 1.91
CA TYR A 261 -2.26 -8.01 2.51
C TYR A 261 -1.99 -8.78 3.81
N TYR A 262 -0.96 -9.63 3.85
CA TYR A 262 -0.57 -10.45 5.01
C TYR A 262 0.62 -9.87 5.80
N TRP A 263 0.85 -8.58 5.68
CA TRP A 263 1.85 -7.91 6.51
C TRP A 263 1.60 -8.11 8.01
N GLN A 264 0.36 -8.10 8.40
CA GLN A 264 -0.10 -8.53 9.71
C GLN A 264 -0.93 -9.81 9.56
N HIS A 265 -0.92 -10.63 10.62
CA HIS A 265 -1.68 -11.88 10.63
C HIS A 265 -3.16 -11.64 10.34
N LYS A 266 -3.71 -12.46 9.44
CA LYS A 266 -5.15 -12.54 9.16
C LYS A 266 -5.60 -13.98 9.33
N SER A 267 -6.80 -14.20 9.83
CA SER A 267 -7.35 -15.56 9.82
C SER A 267 -7.79 -15.97 8.41
N ALA A 268 -7.82 -17.27 8.14
CA ALA A 268 -8.35 -17.82 6.90
C ALA A 268 -9.80 -17.37 6.65
N GLN A 269 -10.60 -17.20 7.71
CA GLN A 269 -11.99 -16.73 7.61
C GLN A 269 -12.05 -15.25 7.20
N GLN A 270 -11.18 -14.39 7.77
CA GLN A 270 -11.09 -12.98 7.34
C GLN A 270 -10.71 -12.90 5.88
N SER A 271 -9.69 -13.68 5.45
CA SER A 271 -9.24 -13.71 4.06
C SER A 271 -10.35 -14.20 3.11
N ALA A 272 -11.15 -15.18 3.50
CA ALA A 272 -12.30 -15.64 2.71
C ALA A 272 -13.40 -14.56 2.59
N ASN A 273 -13.69 -13.84 3.67
CA ASN A 273 -14.66 -12.76 3.65
C ASN A 273 -14.20 -11.59 2.76
N ASP A 274 -12.90 -11.26 2.81
CA ASP A 274 -12.32 -10.21 1.97
C ASP A 274 -12.33 -10.62 0.49
N LEU A 275 -11.99 -11.89 0.18
CA LEU A 275 -12.08 -12.43 -1.18
C LEU A 275 -13.52 -12.42 -1.72
N SER A 276 -14.48 -12.81 -0.90
CA SER A 276 -15.91 -12.78 -1.26
C SER A 276 -16.36 -11.34 -1.65
N ARG A 277 -15.95 -10.33 -0.87
CA ARG A 277 -16.22 -8.91 -1.20
C ARG A 277 -15.52 -8.48 -2.49
N LEU A 278 -14.29 -8.92 -2.72
CA LEU A 278 -13.56 -8.64 -3.96
C LEU A 278 -14.26 -9.28 -5.17
N MET A 279 -14.72 -10.53 -5.05
CA MET A 279 -15.51 -11.20 -6.10
C MET A 279 -16.81 -10.43 -6.38
N GLN A 280 -17.49 -9.95 -5.34
CA GLN A 280 -18.70 -9.13 -5.51
C GLN A 280 -18.37 -7.83 -6.25
N HIS A 281 -17.31 -7.13 -5.90
CA HIS A 281 -16.90 -5.92 -6.58
C HIS A 281 -16.70 -6.14 -8.08
N TYR A 282 -15.99 -7.19 -8.51
CA TYR A 282 -15.76 -7.44 -9.93
C TYR A 282 -16.98 -8.00 -10.67
N ARG A 283 -17.91 -8.68 -9.99
CA ARG A 283 -19.24 -8.99 -10.56
C ARG A 283 -19.98 -7.73 -10.98
N GLU A 284 -19.90 -6.69 -10.17
CA GLU A 284 -20.59 -5.43 -10.40
C GLU A 284 -19.82 -4.54 -11.39
N ALA A 285 -18.53 -4.34 -11.18
CA ALA A 285 -17.71 -3.40 -11.95
C ALA A 285 -17.34 -3.91 -13.35
N TRP A 286 -17.02 -5.20 -13.49
CA TRP A 286 -16.57 -5.81 -14.76
C TRP A 286 -17.56 -6.83 -15.33
N HIS A 287 -18.71 -7.02 -14.72
CA HIS A 287 -19.76 -7.99 -15.11
C HIS A 287 -19.26 -9.45 -15.13
N ILE A 288 -18.33 -9.78 -14.24
CA ILE A 288 -17.75 -11.12 -14.13
C ILE A 288 -18.78 -12.12 -13.62
N LYS A 289 -18.83 -13.30 -14.23
CA LYS A 289 -19.72 -14.42 -13.85
C LYS A 289 -18.95 -15.59 -13.26
N ARG A 290 -17.70 -15.79 -13.71
CA ARG A 290 -16.87 -16.93 -13.36
C ARG A 290 -15.50 -16.46 -12.86
N PHE A 291 -14.93 -17.21 -11.94
CA PHE A 291 -13.63 -16.88 -11.36
C PHE A 291 -12.66 -18.05 -11.47
N VAL A 292 -11.41 -17.72 -11.65
CA VAL A 292 -10.26 -18.60 -11.43
C VAL A 292 -9.52 -18.05 -10.23
N LEU A 293 -9.20 -18.91 -9.27
CA LEU A 293 -8.35 -18.54 -8.14
C LEU A 293 -6.98 -19.13 -8.38
N ALA A 294 -5.96 -18.29 -8.44
CA ALA A 294 -4.57 -18.68 -8.62
C ALA A 294 -3.75 -18.21 -7.43
N GLY A 295 -2.73 -18.96 -7.08
CA GLY A 295 -1.76 -18.56 -6.07
C GLY A 295 -0.38 -19.10 -6.40
N TYR A 296 0.65 -18.31 -6.10
CA TYR A 296 2.05 -18.68 -6.23
C TYR A 296 2.72 -18.66 -4.85
N SER A 297 3.49 -19.70 -4.54
CA SER A 297 4.26 -19.79 -3.29
C SER A 297 3.34 -19.53 -2.08
N PHE A 298 3.62 -18.51 -1.28
CA PHE A 298 2.77 -18.08 -0.16
C PHE A 298 1.28 -17.97 -0.56
N GLY A 299 0.98 -17.37 -1.72
CA GLY A 299 -0.38 -17.25 -2.23
C GLY A 299 -1.05 -18.61 -2.50
N ALA A 300 -0.27 -19.60 -2.97
CA ALA A 300 -0.76 -20.97 -3.15
C ALA A 300 -1.02 -21.65 -1.80
N ASP A 301 -0.19 -21.39 -0.78
CA ASP A 301 -0.27 -22.04 0.52
C ASP A 301 -1.51 -21.66 1.32
N VAL A 302 -1.95 -20.39 1.20
CA VAL A 302 -3.14 -19.89 1.90
C VAL A 302 -4.44 -20.19 1.16
N LEU A 303 -4.39 -20.36 -0.17
CA LEU A 303 -5.57 -20.42 -1.04
C LEU A 303 -6.52 -21.59 -0.73
N PRO A 304 -6.08 -22.82 -0.42
CA PRO A 304 -6.97 -23.93 -0.05
C PRO A 304 -7.85 -23.60 1.16
N ALA A 305 -7.25 -23.05 2.22
CA ALA A 305 -7.98 -22.70 3.43
C ALA A 305 -8.97 -21.54 3.22
N ILE A 306 -8.63 -20.58 2.35
CA ILE A 306 -9.51 -19.48 1.95
C ILE A 306 -10.70 -20.03 1.17
N TYR A 307 -10.46 -20.85 0.13
CA TYR A 307 -11.52 -21.43 -0.70
C TYR A 307 -12.54 -22.23 0.11
N ASN A 308 -12.05 -23.08 1.04
CA ASN A 308 -12.91 -23.91 1.86
C ASN A 308 -13.85 -23.09 2.76
N ARG A 309 -13.48 -21.83 3.06
CA ARG A 309 -14.27 -20.89 3.89
C ARG A 309 -15.10 -19.88 3.10
N LEU A 310 -15.01 -19.87 1.78
CA LEU A 310 -15.90 -19.05 0.95
C LEU A 310 -17.35 -19.47 1.09
N PRO A 311 -18.31 -18.54 0.96
CA PRO A 311 -19.73 -18.85 0.79
C PRO A 311 -19.95 -19.86 -0.35
N GLY A 312 -20.94 -20.73 -0.22
CA GLY A 312 -21.27 -21.74 -1.25
C GLY A 312 -21.51 -21.13 -2.62
N SER A 313 -22.25 -20.01 -2.68
CA SER A 313 -22.52 -19.26 -3.90
C SER A 313 -21.26 -18.75 -4.61
N ASP A 314 -20.24 -18.35 -3.86
CA ASP A 314 -18.97 -17.92 -4.45
C ASP A 314 -18.15 -19.13 -4.96
N ARG A 315 -18.12 -20.23 -4.18
CA ARG A 315 -17.43 -21.48 -4.59
C ARG A 315 -18.00 -22.09 -5.88
N GLU A 316 -19.31 -21.96 -6.10
CA GLU A 316 -19.98 -22.41 -7.32
C GLU A 316 -19.53 -21.63 -8.56
N GLN A 317 -19.13 -20.37 -8.39
CA GLN A 317 -18.63 -19.51 -9.47
C GLN A 317 -17.14 -19.67 -9.74
N VAL A 318 -16.40 -20.43 -8.94
CA VAL A 318 -14.97 -20.74 -9.17
C VAL A 318 -14.86 -21.96 -10.08
N ASP A 319 -14.22 -21.79 -11.25
CA ASP A 319 -14.01 -22.86 -12.21
C ASP A 319 -12.70 -23.63 -11.96
N ALA A 320 -11.65 -22.93 -11.57
CA ALA A 320 -10.32 -23.50 -11.37
C ALA A 320 -9.63 -22.93 -10.12
N LEU A 321 -8.78 -23.78 -9.54
CA LEU A 321 -7.84 -23.48 -8.46
C LEU A 321 -6.44 -23.84 -8.95
N LEU A 322 -5.61 -22.82 -9.22
CA LEU A 322 -4.26 -22.96 -9.74
C LEU A 322 -3.27 -22.75 -8.59
N LEU A 323 -2.56 -23.80 -8.19
CA LEU A 323 -1.62 -23.77 -7.09
C LEU A 323 -0.20 -23.96 -7.64
N LEU A 324 0.61 -22.89 -7.61
CA LEU A 324 1.96 -22.86 -8.17
C LEU A 324 2.99 -22.85 -7.04
N ALA A 325 3.97 -23.73 -7.10
CA ALA A 325 5.00 -23.92 -6.06
C ALA A 325 4.39 -24.03 -4.65
N PHE A 326 3.31 -24.80 -4.55
CA PHE A 326 2.54 -25.05 -3.33
C PHE A 326 3.33 -25.87 -2.32
N ALA A 327 3.42 -25.38 -1.08
CA ALA A 327 4.17 -26.01 -0.01
C ALA A 327 3.31 -26.93 0.88
N ARG A 328 3.96 -27.73 1.75
CA ARG A 328 3.29 -28.64 2.71
C ARG A 328 2.81 -27.96 3.98
N SER A 329 3.27 -26.73 4.22
CA SER A 329 2.84 -25.88 5.33
C SER A 329 2.72 -24.44 4.85
N GLY A 330 1.94 -23.63 5.55
CA GLY A 330 1.72 -22.22 5.23
C GLY A 330 1.46 -21.40 6.49
N SER A 331 1.52 -20.08 6.34
CA SER A 331 1.20 -19.09 7.38
C SER A 331 0.29 -18.03 6.81
N PHE A 332 -0.49 -17.38 7.67
CA PHE A 332 -1.34 -16.23 7.31
C PHE A 332 -0.72 -14.89 7.73
N VAL A 333 0.62 -14.88 7.78
CA VAL A 333 1.44 -13.68 8.02
C VAL A 333 2.75 -13.83 7.25
N ILE A 334 3.24 -12.75 6.65
CA ILE A 334 4.54 -12.76 5.98
C ILE A 334 5.68 -12.78 7.01
N GLU A 335 6.61 -13.72 6.87
CA GLU A 335 7.82 -13.80 7.70
C GLU A 335 8.90 -12.85 7.16
N VAL A 336 9.20 -11.76 7.86
CA VAL A 336 10.17 -10.74 7.41
C VAL A 336 11.61 -11.24 7.47
N ARG A 337 11.91 -12.19 8.36
CA ARG A 337 13.25 -12.74 8.46
C ARG A 337 13.44 -13.85 7.43
N GLY A 338 14.13 -13.52 6.35
CA GLY A 338 14.49 -14.46 5.30
C GLY A 338 13.50 -14.50 4.14
N TRP A 339 13.17 -13.38 3.56
CA TRP A 339 12.31 -13.12 2.39
C TRP A 339 12.54 -13.99 1.15
N LEU A 340 13.39 -15.01 1.25
CA LEU A 340 13.70 -15.92 0.16
C LEU A 340 13.29 -17.34 0.56
N GLY A 341 12.02 -17.70 0.32
CA GLY A 341 11.59 -19.09 0.22
C GLY A 341 11.55 -19.91 1.50
N LYS A 342 11.35 -19.30 2.68
CA LYS A 342 10.99 -20.10 3.87
C LYS A 342 9.51 -20.42 3.83
N GLN A 343 9.19 -21.71 3.90
CA GLN A 343 7.82 -22.19 4.07
C GLN A 343 7.26 -21.66 5.39
N GLY A 344 6.02 -21.14 5.35
CA GLY A 344 5.28 -20.78 6.55
C GLY A 344 5.05 -22.02 7.44
N GLU A 345 5.16 -21.88 8.74
CA GLU A 345 5.08 -23.01 9.69
C GLU A 345 3.80 -23.01 10.55
N GLU A 346 2.85 -22.09 10.30
CA GLU A 346 1.64 -21.94 11.12
C GLU A 346 0.74 -23.19 11.06
N ALA A 347 0.54 -23.74 9.86
CA ALA A 347 -0.33 -24.91 9.66
C ALA A 347 0.08 -25.76 8.46
N ALA A 348 -0.15 -27.08 8.57
CA ALA A 348 -0.04 -28.00 7.44
C ALA A 348 -1.14 -27.72 6.40
N THR A 349 -0.77 -27.69 5.11
CA THR A 349 -1.71 -27.40 4.00
C THR A 349 -2.50 -28.62 3.54
N GLY A 350 -2.05 -29.84 3.84
CA GLY A 350 -2.68 -31.09 3.43
C GLY A 350 -4.15 -31.23 3.83
N PRO A 351 -4.54 -30.97 5.09
CA PRO A 351 -5.92 -31.07 5.52
C PRO A 351 -6.89 -30.16 4.74
N GLU A 352 -6.46 -28.96 4.35
CA GLU A 352 -7.25 -28.03 3.54
C GLU A 352 -7.26 -28.45 2.06
N MET A 353 -6.13 -28.92 1.54
CA MET A 353 -6.00 -29.42 0.16
C MET A 353 -6.93 -30.61 -0.10
N ARG A 354 -7.06 -31.54 0.83
CA ARG A 354 -7.92 -32.73 0.73
C ARG A 354 -9.41 -32.38 0.55
N GLN A 355 -9.84 -31.24 1.02
CA GLN A 355 -11.23 -30.78 0.96
C GLN A 355 -11.58 -30.07 -0.37
N LEU A 356 -10.58 -29.78 -1.20
CA LEU A 356 -10.80 -29.12 -2.47
C LEU A 356 -11.49 -30.06 -3.48
N PRO A 357 -12.35 -29.54 -4.37
CA PRO A 357 -12.94 -30.32 -5.46
C PRO A 357 -11.86 -30.67 -6.50
N ALA A 358 -11.44 -31.92 -6.56
CA ALA A 358 -10.31 -32.38 -7.37
C ALA A 358 -10.41 -31.94 -8.85
N ALA A 359 -11.61 -31.92 -9.42
CA ALA A 359 -11.82 -31.49 -10.81
C ALA A 359 -11.43 -30.03 -11.09
N LYS A 360 -11.44 -29.16 -10.06
CA LYS A 360 -11.09 -27.74 -10.18
C LYS A 360 -9.58 -27.48 -9.95
N VAL A 361 -8.86 -28.43 -9.32
CA VAL A 361 -7.47 -28.19 -8.90
C VAL A 361 -6.48 -28.51 -10.00
N PHE A 362 -5.53 -27.58 -10.21
CA PHE A 362 -4.34 -27.74 -11.03
C PHE A 362 -3.13 -27.29 -10.21
N CYS A 363 -2.24 -28.24 -9.87
CA CYS A 363 -1.11 -28.02 -8.98
C CYS A 363 0.20 -28.14 -9.77
N VAL A 364 0.99 -27.06 -9.81
CA VAL A 364 2.24 -26.95 -10.58
C VAL A 364 3.43 -26.87 -9.62
N TYR A 365 4.46 -27.66 -9.87
CA TYR A 365 5.67 -27.70 -9.03
C TYR A 365 6.93 -27.89 -9.85
N GLY A 366 8.05 -27.39 -9.36
CA GLY A 366 9.36 -27.56 -9.95
C GLY A 366 9.94 -28.96 -9.65
N SER A 367 10.68 -29.52 -10.59
CA SER A 367 11.30 -30.84 -10.43
C SER A 367 12.29 -30.92 -9.26
N GLU A 368 12.96 -29.81 -8.96
CA GLU A 368 13.95 -29.72 -7.88
C GLU A 368 13.30 -29.67 -6.48
N GLU A 369 12.03 -29.28 -6.39
CA GLU A 369 11.25 -29.20 -5.15
C GLU A 369 10.22 -30.31 -5.00
N ALA A 370 10.23 -31.32 -5.89
CA ALA A 370 9.22 -32.38 -5.91
C ALA A 370 9.08 -33.15 -4.57
N ALA A 371 10.17 -33.27 -3.81
CA ALA A 371 10.16 -34.00 -2.52
C ALA A 371 9.40 -33.22 -1.42
N ASP A 372 9.43 -31.88 -1.47
CA ASP A 372 8.87 -30.99 -0.43
C ASP A 372 7.58 -30.28 -0.88
N SER A 373 7.22 -30.41 -2.15
CA SER A 373 6.01 -29.79 -2.70
C SER A 373 4.73 -30.33 -2.05
N GLY A 374 3.80 -29.46 -1.78
CA GLY A 374 2.44 -29.80 -1.38
C GLY A 374 1.64 -30.50 -2.50
N CYS A 375 2.01 -30.30 -3.78
CA CYS A 375 1.40 -31.01 -4.91
C CYS A 375 1.68 -32.54 -4.89
N THR A 376 2.74 -32.98 -4.22
CA THR A 376 3.16 -34.38 -4.15
C THR A 376 2.83 -35.06 -2.81
N GLN A 377 2.28 -34.34 -1.84
CA GLN A 377 1.89 -34.88 -0.55
C GLN A 377 0.72 -35.88 -0.67
N PRO A 378 0.53 -36.79 0.28
CA PRO A 378 -0.53 -37.81 0.23
C PRO A 378 -1.96 -37.22 0.09
N ASP A 379 -2.17 -36.06 0.68
CA ASP A 379 -3.46 -35.38 0.69
C ASP A 379 -3.73 -34.52 -0.58
N ALA A 380 -2.78 -34.46 -1.51
CA ALA A 380 -2.94 -33.67 -2.71
C ALA A 380 -3.99 -34.25 -3.65
N VAL A 381 -4.90 -33.41 -4.11
CA VAL A 381 -5.99 -33.74 -5.04
C VAL A 381 -5.82 -32.99 -6.37
N GLY A 382 -6.48 -33.48 -7.41
CA GLY A 382 -6.53 -32.82 -8.71
C GLY A 382 -5.38 -33.18 -9.66
N GLU A 383 -5.31 -32.45 -10.75
CA GLU A 383 -4.28 -32.57 -11.77
C GLU A 383 -2.95 -31.97 -11.29
N ARG A 384 -1.85 -32.63 -11.65
CA ARG A 384 -0.50 -32.21 -11.27
C ARG A 384 0.36 -32.03 -12.52
N LEU A 385 1.14 -30.96 -12.54
CA LEU A 385 2.13 -30.69 -13.56
C LEU A 385 3.50 -30.45 -12.92
N GLN A 386 4.47 -31.28 -13.30
CA GLN A 386 5.87 -31.03 -12.98
C GLN A 386 6.51 -30.25 -14.11
N LEU A 387 7.20 -29.16 -13.78
CA LEU A 387 8.04 -28.37 -14.67
C LEU A 387 9.51 -28.53 -14.30
N SER A 388 10.40 -28.16 -15.23
CA SER A 388 11.84 -28.07 -14.95
C SER A 388 12.15 -26.94 -13.94
N GLY A 389 13.30 -27.04 -13.29
CA GLY A 389 13.78 -26.08 -12.31
C GLY A 389 13.18 -26.24 -10.92
N GLY A 390 13.38 -25.20 -10.11
CA GLY A 390 12.90 -25.11 -8.73
C GLY A 390 11.67 -24.20 -8.61
N HIS A 391 11.70 -23.34 -7.60
CA HIS A 391 10.59 -22.49 -7.19
C HIS A 391 10.08 -21.52 -8.29
N HIS A 392 10.97 -21.09 -9.19
CA HIS A 392 10.70 -20.14 -10.27
C HIS A 392 10.53 -20.78 -11.67
N PHE A 393 10.44 -22.10 -11.77
CA PHE A 393 10.16 -22.83 -13.02
C PHE A 393 11.09 -22.43 -14.19
N ASP A 394 12.39 -22.32 -13.93
CA ASP A 394 13.43 -21.86 -14.89
C ASP A 394 13.20 -20.44 -15.49
N GLY A 395 12.25 -19.67 -14.95
CA GLY A 395 12.00 -18.29 -15.35
C GLY A 395 11.24 -18.12 -16.67
N ASP A 396 10.75 -19.19 -17.30
CA ASP A 396 9.92 -19.10 -18.54
C ASP A 396 8.44 -18.89 -18.17
N TYR A 397 8.12 -17.64 -17.77
CA TYR A 397 6.79 -17.27 -17.29
C TYR A 397 5.74 -17.19 -18.41
N ASP A 398 6.15 -16.96 -19.65
CA ASP A 398 5.24 -17.01 -20.80
C ASP A 398 4.77 -18.43 -21.07
N ALA A 399 5.69 -19.41 -21.09
CA ALA A 399 5.34 -20.82 -21.23
C ALA A 399 4.50 -21.33 -20.05
N LEU A 400 4.78 -20.87 -18.83
CA LEU A 400 3.96 -21.15 -17.66
C LEU A 400 2.53 -20.61 -17.86
N ALA A 401 2.38 -19.35 -18.25
CA ALA A 401 1.08 -18.72 -18.48
C ALA A 401 0.22 -19.49 -19.51
N GLU A 402 0.83 -19.98 -20.61
CA GLU A 402 0.11 -20.81 -21.58
C GLU A 402 -0.40 -22.14 -20.98
N LYS A 403 0.35 -22.76 -20.07
CA LYS A 403 -0.10 -23.97 -19.35
C LYS A 403 -1.25 -23.68 -18.40
N LEU A 404 -1.20 -22.53 -17.71
CA LEU A 404 -2.30 -22.05 -16.85
C LEU A 404 -3.56 -21.80 -17.68
N LEU A 405 -3.43 -21.13 -18.83
CA LEU A 405 -4.53 -20.86 -19.75
C LEU A 405 -5.14 -22.16 -20.29
N ALA A 406 -4.31 -23.16 -20.64
CA ALA A 406 -4.81 -24.47 -21.05
C ALA A 406 -5.60 -25.16 -19.92
N ALA A 407 -5.11 -25.12 -18.68
CA ALA A 407 -5.80 -25.65 -17.52
C ALA A 407 -7.12 -24.94 -17.21
N ILE A 408 -7.17 -23.61 -17.38
CA ILE A 408 -8.39 -22.80 -17.24
C ILE A 408 -9.42 -23.23 -18.29
N ARG A 409 -9.03 -23.25 -19.57
CA ARG A 409 -9.91 -23.64 -20.68
C ARG A 409 -10.53 -25.03 -20.46
N ALA A 410 -9.74 -25.99 -20.03
CA ALA A 410 -10.21 -27.36 -19.76
C ALA A 410 -11.22 -27.47 -18.63
N ARG A 411 -11.39 -26.42 -17.79
CA ARG A 411 -12.27 -26.37 -16.62
C ARG A 411 -13.45 -25.43 -16.76
N GLN A 412 -13.48 -24.66 -17.85
CA GLN A 412 -14.61 -23.78 -18.14
C GLN A 412 -15.84 -24.59 -18.60
N PRO A 413 -17.07 -24.22 -18.15
CA PRO A 413 -18.28 -24.87 -18.60
C PRO A 413 -18.45 -24.75 -20.13
N GLY A 414 -18.56 -25.87 -20.85
CA GLY A 414 -18.79 -25.89 -22.29
C GLY A 414 -17.52 -25.97 -23.16
N SER A 415 -16.36 -26.23 -22.56
CA SER A 415 -15.12 -26.58 -23.28
C SER A 415 -15.11 -28.03 -23.79
#